data_a3efc28d7442be81e072ed36916f4619
#
_entry.id   a3efc28d7442be81e072ed36916f4619
#
_cell.length_a   1.000
_cell.length_b   1.000
_cell.length_c   1.000
_cell.angle_alpha   90.00
_cell.angle_beta   90.00
_cell.angle_gamma   90.00
#
_symmetry.space_group_name_H-M   'P 1'
#
loop_
_entity.id
_entity.type
_entity.pdbx_description
1 polymer ?
#
loop_
_entity_poly.entity_id
_entity_poly.type
_entity_poly.pdbx_seq_one_letter_code
_entity_poly.pdbx_strand_id
1 'polypeptide(L)'
;MGSNNKKTSKFKSAFHAAEVMSHDLSLLRGKKKPAFFDDSGIQGLLSTEEIEEEVRQLKKVDVDSYIQRVVNPSESKKRPSAPEVIQQLGGKMIAEETEGPLYTAEIEFLISGQMRRLGFIAQNHKIQNGVWRPNHHRKAAEKVRFFASHSIPLVTFMDTPGAAADAEANLDNQSHSISFLISEMANLQLPVIGIVFGGGYSGGAIPLATANILLSVRQGVFNTIHPKGLSNIARKYDLSWQESAKHIGVSAYELQSQGYSTVS
;
A
#
# COMPACT_ATOMS: atom_id res chain seq x y z
N MET A 1 -1.85 -39.11 14.88
CA MET A 1 -2.75 -38.49 13.89
C MET A 1 -3.65 -37.34 14.42
N GLY A 2 -3.60 -36.98 15.69
CA GLY A 2 -4.49 -35.96 16.29
C GLY A 2 -3.98 -34.51 16.34
N SER A 3 -2.72 -34.26 16.06
CA SER A 3 -2.12 -32.91 16.24
C SER A 3 -2.31 -31.96 15.05
N ASN A 4 -2.42 -32.50 13.83
CA ASN A 4 -2.56 -31.69 12.61
C ASN A 4 -3.98 -31.08 12.45
N ASN A 5 -5.03 -31.75 12.94
CA ASN A 5 -6.39 -31.24 12.85
C ASN A 5 -6.68 -30.08 13.82
N LYS A 6 -5.97 -30.02 14.96
CA LYS A 6 -6.10 -28.90 15.91
C LYS A 6 -5.38 -27.63 15.41
N LYS A 7 -4.26 -27.78 14.68
CA LYS A 7 -3.55 -26.64 14.08
C LYS A 7 -4.40 -26.00 12.97
N THR A 8 -5.00 -26.78 12.07
CA THR A 8 -5.86 -26.29 10.97
C THR A 8 -7.15 -25.63 11.46
N SER A 9 -7.77 -26.12 12.54
CA SER A 9 -8.99 -25.50 13.11
C SER A 9 -8.70 -24.15 13.79
N LYS A 10 -7.56 -24.05 14.49
CA LYS A 10 -7.13 -22.81 15.15
C LYS A 10 -6.66 -21.75 14.14
N PHE A 11 -6.11 -22.20 13.02
CA PHE A 11 -5.73 -21.35 11.89
C PHE A 11 -6.96 -20.65 11.28
N LYS A 12 -8.08 -21.36 11.13
CA LYS A 12 -9.34 -20.80 10.60
C LYS A 12 -9.88 -19.65 11.47
N SER A 13 -9.68 -19.65 12.77
CA SER A 13 -10.18 -18.58 13.65
C SER A 13 -9.30 -17.33 13.65
N ALA A 14 -7.96 -17.47 13.49
CA ALA A 14 -7.07 -16.32 13.28
C ALA A 14 -7.25 -15.73 11.87
N PHE A 15 -7.59 -16.59 10.90
CA PHE A 15 -7.90 -16.19 9.54
C PHE A 15 -9.21 -15.38 9.48
N HIS A 16 -10.20 -15.77 10.25
CA HIS A 16 -11.47 -15.03 10.34
C HIS A 16 -11.27 -13.61 10.90
N ALA A 17 -10.34 -13.43 11.85
CA ALA A 17 -9.97 -12.08 12.31
C ALA A 17 -9.25 -11.27 11.24
N ALA A 18 -8.37 -11.88 10.45
CA ALA A 18 -7.71 -11.24 9.32
C ALA A 18 -8.68 -10.98 8.15
N GLU A 19 -9.66 -11.88 7.91
CA GLU A 19 -10.75 -11.67 6.95
C GLU A 19 -11.68 -10.54 7.37
N VAL A 20 -12.03 -10.43 8.64
CA VAL A 20 -12.84 -9.31 9.16
C VAL A 20 -12.08 -7.99 8.98
N MET A 21 -10.78 -7.96 9.27
CA MET A 21 -9.95 -6.77 9.01
C MET A 21 -9.80 -6.48 7.50
N SER A 22 -9.76 -7.50 6.64
CA SER A 22 -9.74 -7.32 5.18
C SER A 22 -11.11 -6.92 4.61
N HIS A 23 -12.20 -7.30 5.28
CA HIS A 23 -13.54 -6.86 4.92
C HIS A 23 -13.72 -5.36 5.16
N ASP A 24 -13.06 -4.80 6.18
CA ASP A 24 -13.05 -3.35 6.41
C ASP A 24 -12.33 -2.59 5.28
N LEU A 25 -11.33 -3.19 4.62
CA LEU A 25 -10.76 -2.64 3.39
C LEU A 25 -11.75 -2.62 2.22
N SER A 26 -12.73 -3.53 2.20
CA SER A 26 -13.78 -3.50 1.18
C SER A 26 -14.72 -2.31 1.31
N LEU A 27 -14.84 -1.74 2.52
CA LEU A 27 -15.58 -0.49 2.77
C LEU A 27 -14.85 0.72 2.19
N LEU A 28 -13.51 0.69 2.06
CA LEU A 28 -12.72 1.68 1.33
C LEU A 28 -12.97 1.61 -0.19
N ARG A 29 -13.54 0.51 -0.71
CA ARG A 29 -14.03 0.39 -2.10
C ARG A 29 -15.27 1.23 -2.42
N GLY A 30 -15.86 1.93 -1.45
CA GLY A 30 -17.06 2.74 -1.65
C GLY A 30 -16.89 3.92 -2.60
N LYS A 31 -15.66 4.29 -2.97
CA LYS A 31 -15.43 5.22 -4.10
C LYS A 31 -15.68 4.46 -5.40
N LYS A 32 -16.85 4.65 -5.99
CA LYS A 32 -17.09 4.23 -7.38
C LYS A 32 -15.97 4.81 -8.24
N LYS A 33 -15.34 3.96 -9.07
CA LYS A 33 -14.45 4.46 -10.14
C LYS A 33 -15.23 5.56 -10.87
N PRO A 34 -14.67 6.76 -11.03
CA PRO A 34 -15.33 7.79 -11.85
C PRO A 34 -15.64 7.20 -13.23
N ALA A 35 -16.81 7.51 -13.79
CA ALA A 35 -17.26 6.94 -15.07
C ALA A 35 -16.29 7.18 -16.26
N PHE A 36 -15.35 8.11 -16.11
CA PHE A 36 -14.29 8.41 -17.08
C PHE A 36 -12.97 7.63 -16.83
N PHE A 37 -12.91 6.80 -15.80
CA PHE A 37 -11.71 6.04 -15.47
C PHE A 37 -11.81 4.65 -16.14
N ASP A 38 -11.31 4.59 -17.36
CA ASP A 38 -11.10 3.36 -18.10
C ASP A 38 -9.66 2.91 -17.90
N ASP A 39 -9.46 1.77 -17.25
CA ASP A 39 -8.15 1.16 -17.03
C ASP A 39 -7.66 0.37 -18.26
N SER A 40 -8.51 0.21 -19.31
CA SER A 40 -8.12 -0.46 -20.56
C SER A 40 -6.96 0.23 -21.31
N GLY A 41 -6.74 1.53 -21.03
CA GLY A 41 -5.64 2.30 -21.60
C GLY A 41 -4.31 2.20 -20.82
N ILE A 42 -4.26 1.53 -19.67
CA ILE A 42 -3.03 1.38 -18.89
C ILE A 42 -2.22 0.24 -19.50
N GLN A 43 -1.08 0.59 -20.11
CA GLN A 43 -0.17 -0.40 -20.68
C GLN A 43 0.62 -1.14 -19.61
N GLY A 44 0.90 -2.42 -19.84
CA GLY A 44 1.72 -3.25 -18.96
C GLY A 44 0.97 -3.91 -17.81
N LEU A 45 -0.36 -3.78 -17.75
CA LEU A 45 -1.16 -4.57 -16.81
C LEU A 45 -1.11 -6.06 -17.21
N LEU A 46 -1.00 -6.91 -16.18
CA LEU A 46 -1.06 -8.35 -16.38
C LEU A 46 -2.51 -8.79 -16.64
N SER A 47 -2.65 -9.80 -17.48
CA SER A 47 -3.93 -10.46 -17.70
C SER A 47 -4.38 -11.27 -16.47
N THR A 48 -5.65 -11.59 -16.40
CA THR A 48 -6.20 -12.44 -15.32
C THR A 48 -5.53 -13.81 -15.30
N GLU A 49 -5.26 -14.39 -16.46
CA GLU A 49 -4.62 -15.70 -16.62
C GLU A 49 -3.16 -15.69 -16.10
N GLU A 50 -2.40 -14.63 -16.39
CA GLU A 50 -1.04 -14.45 -15.88
C GLU A 50 -1.03 -14.34 -14.35
N ILE A 51 -1.97 -13.58 -13.79
CA ILE A 51 -2.11 -13.40 -12.34
C ILE A 51 -2.49 -14.73 -11.66
N GLU A 52 -3.46 -15.45 -12.19
CA GLU A 52 -3.87 -16.73 -11.64
C GLU A 52 -2.76 -17.78 -11.69
N GLU A 53 -1.95 -17.79 -12.76
CA GLU A 53 -0.80 -18.69 -12.84
C GLU A 53 0.26 -18.34 -11.78
N GLU A 54 0.59 -17.05 -11.61
CA GLU A 54 1.53 -16.64 -10.56
C GLU A 54 1.03 -17.00 -9.17
N VAL A 55 -0.26 -16.80 -8.87
CA VAL A 55 -0.86 -17.22 -7.60
C VAL A 55 -0.77 -18.73 -7.39
N ARG A 56 -1.01 -19.54 -8.47
CA ARG A 56 -0.84 -20.99 -8.41
C ARG A 56 0.60 -21.40 -8.10
N GLN A 57 1.58 -20.71 -8.70
CA GLN A 57 3.00 -20.95 -8.43
C GLN A 57 3.37 -20.57 -6.98
N LEU A 58 2.93 -19.43 -6.49
CA LEU A 58 3.19 -18.98 -5.11
C LEU A 58 2.60 -19.92 -4.06
N LYS A 59 1.46 -20.55 -4.34
CA LYS A 59 0.86 -21.54 -3.43
C LYS A 59 1.69 -22.82 -3.31
N LYS A 60 2.41 -23.21 -4.37
CA LYS A 60 3.18 -24.47 -4.44
C LYS A 60 4.57 -24.37 -3.79
N VAL A 61 5.18 -23.17 -3.76
CA VAL A 61 6.53 -23.02 -3.21
C VAL A 61 6.52 -23.20 -1.68
N ASP A 62 7.66 -23.54 -1.07
CA ASP A 62 7.82 -23.54 0.37
C ASP A 62 7.84 -22.11 0.95
N VAL A 63 7.88 -22.01 2.27
CA VAL A 63 7.85 -20.71 2.96
C VAL A 63 9.06 -19.86 2.64
N ASP A 64 10.26 -20.45 2.63
CA ASP A 64 11.50 -19.71 2.39
C ASP A 64 11.56 -19.18 0.95
N SER A 65 11.16 -20.00 -0.02
CA SER A 65 11.03 -19.60 -1.42
C SER A 65 10.00 -18.47 -1.60
N TYR A 66 8.87 -18.52 -0.87
CA TYR A 66 7.89 -17.45 -0.88
C TYR A 66 8.49 -16.12 -0.36
N ILE A 67 9.18 -16.16 0.76
CA ILE A 67 9.83 -14.97 1.33
C ILE A 67 10.86 -14.39 0.36
N GLN A 68 11.68 -15.23 -0.27
CA GLN A 68 12.69 -14.80 -1.25
C GLN A 68 12.06 -14.17 -2.51
N ARG A 69 10.94 -14.70 -2.98
CA ARG A 69 10.29 -14.22 -4.20
C ARG A 69 9.40 -13.00 -3.98
N VAL A 70 8.77 -12.87 -2.81
CA VAL A 70 7.71 -11.89 -2.54
C VAL A 70 8.19 -10.81 -1.58
N VAL A 71 8.60 -11.19 -0.36
CA VAL A 71 8.87 -10.20 0.70
C VAL A 71 10.22 -9.52 0.53
N ASN A 72 11.29 -10.30 0.33
CA ASN A 72 12.65 -9.73 0.23
C ASN A 72 12.81 -8.70 -0.91
N PRO A 73 12.24 -8.89 -2.12
CA PRO A 73 12.31 -7.87 -3.16
C PRO A 73 11.63 -6.57 -2.76
N SER A 74 10.47 -6.61 -2.10
CA SER A 74 9.73 -5.44 -1.66
C SER A 74 10.47 -4.63 -0.58
N GLU A 75 11.26 -5.30 0.26
CA GLU A 75 12.04 -4.70 1.34
C GLU A 75 13.49 -4.34 0.93
N SER A 76 13.88 -4.61 -0.32
CA SER A 76 15.24 -4.37 -0.79
C SER A 76 15.60 -2.89 -0.79
N LYS A 77 16.67 -2.51 -0.10
CA LYS A 77 17.21 -1.15 -0.10
C LYS A 77 17.86 -0.72 -1.42
N LYS A 78 18.09 -1.67 -2.33
CA LYS A 78 18.68 -1.41 -3.65
C LYS A 78 17.65 -0.91 -4.67
N ARG A 79 16.35 -1.00 -4.35
CA ARG A 79 15.29 -0.45 -5.19
C ARG A 79 15.41 1.08 -5.30
N PRO A 80 14.96 1.67 -6.42
CA PRO A 80 14.70 3.10 -6.44
C PRO A 80 13.65 3.45 -5.37
N SER A 81 13.74 4.63 -4.80
CA SER A 81 12.68 5.19 -3.95
C SER A 81 11.59 5.82 -4.81
N ALA A 82 10.39 5.98 -4.25
CA ALA A 82 9.31 6.65 -4.94
C ALA A 82 9.68 8.10 -5.36
N PRO A 83 10.35 8.94 -4.54
CA PRO A 83 10.84 10.23 -5.00
C PRO A 83 11.75 10.16 -6.22
N GLU A 84 12.70 9.21 -6.26
CA GLU A 84 13.59 9.05 -7.43
C GLU A 84 12.83 8.70 -8.72
N VAL A 85 11.78 7.89 -8.61
CA VAL A 85 10.92 7.57 -9.75
C VAL A 85 10.07 8.77 -10.16
N ILE A 86 9.47 9.47 -9.20
CA ILE A 86 8.63 10.66 -9.47
C ILE A 86 9.45 11.74 -10.20
N GLN A 87 10.69 11.99 -9.76
CA GLN A 87 11.58 12.95 -10.41
C GLN A 87 11.95 12.57 -11.86
N GLN A 88 11.87 11.28 -12.21
CA GLN A 88 12.15 10.78 -13.57
C GLN A 88 10.94 10.77 -14.51
N LEU A 89 9.75 11.13 -14.03
CA LEU A 89 8.53 11.12 -14.86
C LEU A 89 8.52 12.16 -16.01
N GLY A 90 9.48 13.09 -16.05
CA GLY A 90 9.71 13.98 -17.17
C GLY A 90 8.76 15.17 -17.29
N GLY A 91 7.96 15.47 -16.27
CA GLY A 91 7.16 16.69 -16.20
C GLY A 91 7.97 17.91 -15.70
N LYS A 92 7.34 19.07 -15.74
CA LYS A 92 7.89 20.30 -15.14
C LYS A 92 7.59 20.32 -13.65
N MET A 93 8.62 20.22 -12.81
CA MET A 93 8.48 20.35 -11.36
C MET A 93 7.99 21.76 -11.00
N ILE A 94 6.84 21.87 -10.35
CA ILE A 94 6.26 23.12 -9.89
C ILE A 94 6.62 23.36 -8.41
N ALA A 95 6.47 22.31 -7.58
CA ALA A 95 6.83 22.33 -6.17
C ALA A 95 7.31 20.95 -5.72
N GLU A 96 8.23 20.92 -4.77
CA GLU A 96 8.76 19.71 -4.16
C GLU A 96 9.05 19.98 -2.69
N GLU A 97 8.69 19.04 -1.82
CA GLU A 97 8.96 19.14 -0.39
C GLU A 97 9.26 17.76 0.19
N THR A 98 10.27 17.70 1.05
CA THR A 98 10.65 16.49 1.80
C THR A 98 10.67 16.81 3.29
N GLU A 99 9.95 16.01 4.07
CA GLU A 99 9.98 16.05 5.54
C GLU A 99 10.23 14.62 6.05
N GLY A 100 11.48 14.31 6.38
CA GLY A 100 11.87 12.96 6.71
C GLY A 100 11.45 11.96 5.61
N PRO A 101 10.71 10.89 5.93
CA PRO A 101 10.24 9.88 4.96
C PRO A 101 9.03 10.32 4.14
N LEU A 102 8.42 11.46 4.43
CA LEU A 102 7.36 12.05 3.63
C LEU A 102 7.95 12.85 2.46
N TYR A 103 7.52 12.54 1.26
CA TYR A 103 7.80 13.31 0.05
C TYR A 103 6.51 13.77 -0.59
N THR A 104 6.47 15.02 -1.03
CA THR A 104 5.36 15.58 -1.81
C THR A 104 5.89 16.36 -3.00
N ALA A 105 5.17 16.30 -4.11
CA ALA A 105 5.51 17.09 -5.30
C ALA A 105 4.24 17.54 -6.04
N GLU A 106 4.38 18.63 -6.79
CA GLU A 106 3.43 19.07 -7.81
C GLU A 106 4.18 19.16 -9.13
N ILE A 107 3.72 18.41 -10.12
CA ILE A 107 4.37 18.30 -11.42
C ILE A 107 3.34 18.61 -12.51
N GLU A 108 3.73 19.42 -13.47
CA GLU A 108 2.94 19.75 -14.64
C GLU A 108 3.39 18.93 -15.86
N PHE A 109 2.44 18.26 -16.48
CA PHE A 109 2.65 17.40 -17.65
C PHE A 109 1.87 17.89 -18.85
N LEU A 110 2.41 17.67 -20.05
CA LEU A 110 1.65 17.80 -21.28
C LEU A 110 0.90 16.48 -21.55
N ILE A 111 -0.41 16.45 -21.26
CA ILE A 111 -1.26 15.29 -21.45
C ILE A 111 -2.32 15.62 -22.51
N SER A 112 -2.35 14.85 -23.61
CA SER A 112 -3.29 15.05 -24.71
C SER A 112 -3.32 16.52 -25.23
N GLY A 113 -2.14 17.14 -25.32
CA GLY A 113 -1.99 18.53 -25.80
C GLY A 113 -2.39 19.62 -24.80
N GLN A 114 -2.70 19.28 -23.57
CA GLN A 114 -3.05 20.23 -22.51
C GLN A 114 -2.08 20.09 -21.32
N MET A 115 -1.72 21.23 -20.73
CA MET A 115 -0.95 21.23 -19.49
C MET A 115 -1.85 20.80 -18.32
N ARG A 116 -1.46 19.76 -17.61
CA ARG A 116 -2.17 19.18 -16.48
C ARG A 116 -1.23 19.05 -15.29
N ARG A 117 -1.69 19.45 -14.12
CA ARG A 117 -0.96 19.29 -12.87
C ARG A 117 -1.39 18.03 -12.16
N LEU A 118 -0.42 17.31 -11.60
CA LEU A 118 -0.61 16.16 -10.71
C LEU A 118 0.10 16.42 -9.41
N GLY A 119 -0.57 16.12 -8.31
CA GLY A 119 0.00 16.10 -6.97
C GLY A 119 0.53 14.70 -6.64
N PHE A 120 1.64 14.64 -5.94
CA PHE A 120 2.27 13.39 -5.50
C PHE A 120 2.45 13.42 -3.98
N ILE A 121 2.10 12.32 -3.33
CA ILE A 121 2.41 12.06 -1.91
C ILE A 121 3.03 10.68 -1.85
N ALA A 122 4.25 10.57 -1.31
CA ALA A 122 5.00 9.33 -1.33
C ALA A 122 5.73 9.06 -0.02
N GLN A 123 5.89 7.77 0.28
CA GLN A 123 6.76 7.29 1.35
C GLN A 123 8.14 6.99 0.76
N ASN A 124 9.18 7.53 1.39
CA ASN A 124 10.56 7.30 0.99
C ASN A 124 11.21 6.24 1.91
N HIS A 125 11.29 4.99 1.43
CA HIS A 125 11.87 3.89 2.20
C HIS A 125 13.37 4.06 2.51
N LYS A 126 14.09 4.91 1.77
CA LYS A 126 15.50 5.21 2.05
C LYS A 126 15.69 6.04 3.31
N ILE A 127 14.65 6.74 3.75
CA ILE A 127 14.65 7.55 4.97
C ILE A 127 13.77 6.84 6.00
N GLN A 128 14.34 6.46 7.15
CA GLN A 128 13.62 5.80 8.25
C GLN A 128 12.73 4.62 7.80
N ASN A 129 13.14 3.89 6.75
CA ASN A 129 12.39 2.80 6.11
C ASN A 129 10.96 3.18 5.66
N GLY A 130 10.69 4.45 5.38
CA GLY A 130 9.35 4.91 5.01
C GLY A 130 8.36 4.99 6.18
N VAL A 131 8.81 4.86 7.42
CA VAL A 131 7.96 4.90 8.61
C VAL A 131 7.50 6.32 8.90
N TRP A 132 6.20 6.56 8.83
CA TRP A 132 5.61 7.86 9.15
C TRP A 132 5.23 7.97 10.62
N ARG A 133 5.55 9.12 11.21
CA ARG A 133 5.12 9.60 12.52
C ARG A 133 3.87 10.48 12.39
N PRO A 134 3.21 10.88 13.50
CA PRO A 134 2.00 11.71 13.48
C PRO A 134 2.14 13.00 12.67
N ASN A 135 3.29 13.69 12.76
CA ASN A 135 3.55 14.91 11.99
C ASN A 135 3.49 14.66 10.47
N HIS A 136 4.06 13.55 9.99
CA HIS A 136 4.04 13.20 8.57
C HIS A 136 2.61 12.94 8.07
N HIS A 137 1.78 12.23 8.85
CA HIS A 137 0.37 12.01 8.49
C HIS A 137 -0.41 13.32 8.47
N ARG A 138 -0.20 14.21 9.45
CA ARG A 138 -0.84 15.54 9.48
C ARG A 138 -0.42 16.38 8.28
N LYS A 139 0.89 16.41 7.98
CA LYS A 139 1.41 17.15 6.82
C LYS A 139 0.87 16.61 5.50
N ALA A 140 0.80 15.28 5.36
CA ALA A 140 0.19 14.65 4.18
C ALA A 140 -1.29 15.07 4.03
N ALA A 141 -2.06 15.11 5.14
CA ALA A 141 -3.44 15.57 5.13
C ALA A 141 -3.57 17.05 4.70
N GLU A 142 -2.66 17.94 5.15
CA GLU A 142 -2.59 19.32 4.68
C GLU A 142 -2.34 19.39 3.17
N LYS A 143 -1.44 18.56 2.65
CA LYS A 143 -1.18 18.49 1.19
C LYS A 143 -2.39 17.96 0.41
N VAL A 144 -3.11 16.97 0.93
CA VAL A 144 -4.37 16.50 0.33
C VAL A 144 -5.37 17.65 0.21
N ARG A 145 -5.56 18.44 1.27
CA ARG A 145 -6.43 19.62 1.24
C ARG A 145 -5.96 20.69 0.26
N PHE A 146 -4.65 20.91 0.19
CA PHE A 146 -4.06 21.83 -0.78
C PHE A 146 -4.38 21.39 -2.21
N PHE A 147 -4.13 20.13 -2.56
CA PHE A 147 -4.44 19.60 -3.89
C PHE A 147 -5.95 19.64 -4.18
N ALA A 148 -6.79 19.34 -3.19
CA ALA A 148 -8.23 19.45 -3.30
C ALA A 148 -8.69 20.89 -3.66
N SER A 149 -8.19 21.88 -2.94
CA SER A 149 -8.57 23.29 -3.14
C SER A 149 -8.11 23.86 -4.49
N HIS A 150 -7.07 23.25 -5.10
CA HIS A 150 -6.56 23.65 -6.40
C HIS A 150 -7.01 22.73 -7.55
N SER A 151 -7.92 21.79 -7.27
CA SER A 151 -8.42 20.80 -8.25
C SER A 151 -7.30 19.99 -8.92
N ILE A 152 -6.26 19.62 -8.17
CA ILE A 152 -5.10 18.86 -8.64
C ILE A 152 -5.31 17.38 -8.30
N PRO A 153 -5.46 16.48 -9.31
CA PRO A 153 -5.53 15.03 -9.09
C PRO A 153 -4.29 14.49 -8.38
N LEU A 154 -4.46 13.40 -7.62
CA LEU A 154 -3.43 12.91 -6.72
C LEU A 154 -2.93 11.52 -7.12
N VAL A 155 -1.62 11.34 -7.03
CA VAL A 155 -0.95 10.03 -7.11
C VAL A 155 -0.24 9.78 -5.78
N THR A 156 -0.48 8.62 -5.18
CA THR A 156 0.16 8.23 -3.92
C THR A 156 1.06 7.02 -4.10
N PHE A 157 2.19 6.99 -3.39
CA PHE A 157 3.13 5.87 -3.40
C PHE A 157 3.31 5.32 -1.98
N MET A 158 3.03 4.04 -1.83
CA MET A 158 3.18 3.30 -0.56
C MET A 158 4.48 2.52 -0.54
N ASP A 159 5.31 2.80 0.45
CA ASP A 159 6.57 2.10 0.66
C ASP A 159 7.01 2.18 2.14
N THR A 160 6.32 1.43 3.01
CA THR A 160 6.49 1.45 4.47
C THR A 160 6.18 0.10 5.11
N PRO A 161 6.91 -0.31 6.15
CA PRO A 161 6.55 -1.46 6.98
C PRO A 161 5.38 -1.17 7.92
N GLY A 162 4.91 0.07 8.00
CA GLY A 162 3.84 0.54 8.87
C GLY A 162 4.12 1.93 9.43
N ALA A 163 3.20 2.44 10.24
CA ALA A 163 3.37 3.68 10.97
C ALA A 163 4.22 3.47 12.23
N ALA A 164 4.81 4.55 12.76
CA ALA A 164 5.51 4.51 14.04
C ALA A 164 4.58 4.02 15.15
N ALA A 165 5.08 3.10 15.99
CA ALA A 165 4.30 2.45 17.05
C ALA A 165 4.98 2.55 18.43
N ASP A 166 5.96 3.43 18.57
CA ASP A 166 6.62 3.69 19.85
C ASP A 166 5.78 4.59 20.77
N ALA A 167 6.21 4.71 22.01
CA ALA A 167 5.49 5.47 23.04
C ALA A 167 5.34 6.95 22.67
N GLU A 168 6.36 7.56 22.04
CA GLU A 168 6.34 8.94 21.63
C GLU A 168 5.28 9.19 20.54
N ALA A 169 5.23 8.34 19.52
CA ALA A 169 4.22 8.42 18.47
C ALA A 169 2.78 8.24 19.03
N ASN A 170 2.62 7.33 20.00
CA ASN A 170 1.32 7.13 20.67
C ASN A 170 0.90 8.35 21.49
N LEU A 171 1.82 8.97 22.22
CA LEU A 171 1.56 10.21 22.96
C LEU A 171 1.22 11.38 22.04
N ASP A 172 1.80 11.45 20.84
CA ASP A 172 1.49 12.44 19.80
C ASP A 172 0.27 12.04 18.93
N ASN A 173 -0.57 11.13 19.42
CA ASN A 173 -1.84 10.75 18.78
C ASN A 173 -1.67 10.11 17.38
N GLN A 174 -0.77 9.13 17.22
CA GLN A 174 -0.53 8.42 15.95
C GLN A 174 -1.83 7.89 15.32
N SER A 175 -2.69 7.24 16.10
CA SER A 175 -3.95 6.68 15.58
C SER A 175 -4.90 7.75 15.06
N HIS A 176 -4.97 8.91 15.72
CA HIS A 176 -5.79 10.03 15.27
C HIS A 176 -5.24 10.63 13.97
N SER A 177 -3.93 10.80 13.86
CA SER A 177 -3.33 11.35 12.64
C SER A 177 -3.51 10.43 11.42
N ILE A 178 -3.47 9.10 11.62
CA ILE A 178 -3.78 8.11 10.58
C ILE A 178 -5.25 8.22 10.16
N SER A 179 -6.19 8.16 11.10
CA SER A 179 -7.63 8.23 10.78
C SER A 179 -8.02 9.56 10.17
N PHE A 180 -7.39 10.66 10.58
CA PHE A 180 -7.58 11.97 9.98
C PHE A 180 -7.16 11.98 8.50
N LEU A 181 -5.98 11.46 8.17
CA LEU A 181 -5.53 11.35 6.77
C LEU A 181 -6.43 10.43 5.95
N ILE A 182 -6.90 9.30 6.51
CA ILE A 182 -7.90 8.44 5.85
C ILE A 182 -9.16 9.25 5.52
N SER A 183 -9.66 10.05 6.47
CA SER A 183 -10.84 10.88 6.26
C SER A 183 -10.65 11.90 5.13
N GLU A 184 -9.51 12.60 5.11
CA GLU A 184 -9.19 13.55 4.03
C GLU A 184 -9.12 12.86 2.66
N MET A 185 -8.46 11.71 2.58
CA MET A 185 -8.37 10.93 1.35
C MET A 185 -9.74 10.38 0.90
N ALA A 186 -10.56 9.91 1.86
CA ALA A 186 -11.88 9.37 1.57
C ALA A 186 -12.87 10.44 1.06
N ASN A 187 -12.75 11.66 1.55
CA ASN A 187 -13.61 12.79 1.16
C ASN A 187 -13.13 13.52 -0.09
N LEU A 188 -11.93 13.21 -0.60
CA LEU A 188 -11.37 13.87 -1.78
C LEU A 188 -12.22 13.57 -3.03
N GLN A 189 -12.75 14.62 -3.67
CA GLN A 189 -13.62 14.53 -4.85
C GLN A 189 -12.82 14.56 -6.18
N LEU A 190 -11.51 14.36 -6.12
CA LEU A 190 -10.63 14.32 -7.27
C LEU A 190 -10.19 12.88 -7.55
N PRO A 191 -9.77 12.56 -8.79
CA PRO A 191 -9.16 11.28 -9.09
C PRO A 191 -7.90 11.04 -8.24
N VAL A 192 -7.83 9.85 -7.66
CA VAL A 192 -6.66 9.39 -6.90
C VAL A 192 -6.20 8.04 -7.42
N ILE A 193 -4.93 7.95 -7.77
CA ILE A 193 -4.23 6.69 -8.08
C ILE A 193 -3.30 6.36 -6.93
N GLY A 194 -3.52 5.22 -6.28
CA GLY A 194 -2.59 4.68 -5.28
C GLY A 194 -1.66 3.64 -5.91
N ILE A 195 -0.38 3.68 -5.57
CA ILE A 195 0.62 2.75 -6.09
C ILE A 195 1.30 2.04 -4.92
N VAL A 196 1.11 0.72 -4.82
CA VAL A 196 1.89 -0.14 -3.92
C VAL A 196 3.26 -0.34 -4.57
N PHE A 197 4.24 0.43 -4.11
CA PHE A 197 5.55 0.52 -4.76
C PHE A 197 6.61 -0.38 -4.11
N GLY A 198 6.44 -0.65 -2.83
CA GLY A 198 7.29 -1.57 -2.06
C GLY A 198 6.47 -2.24 -0.98
N GLY A 199 6.92 -2.19 0.28
CA GLY A 199 6.11 -2.61 1.42
C GLY A 199 4.96 -1.64 1.66
N GLY A 200 3.73 -2.13 1.71
CA GLY A 200 2.54 -1.35 2.04
C GLY A 200 1.80 -1.98 3.22
N TYR A 201 2.18 -1.63 4.46
CA TYR A 201 1.61 -2.31 5.60
C TYR A 201 0.90 -1.37 6.58
N SER A 202 -0.19 -1.89 7.16
CA SER A 202 -0.88 -1.34 8.32
C SER A 202 -1.34 0.12 8.15
N GLY A 203 -1.60 0.81 9.26
CA GLY A 203 -1.99 2.22 9.28
C GLY A 203 -1.02 3.19 8.60
N GLY A 204 0.23 2.75 8.33
CA GLY A 204 1.18 3.55 7.56
C GLY A 204 0.82 3.64 6.07
N ALA A 205 0.28 2.57 5.49
CA ALA A 205 -0.03 2.49 4.07
C ALA A 205 -1.52 2.75 3.75
N ILE A 206 -2.43 2.34 4.62
CA ILE A 206 -3.88 2.40 4.40
C ILE A 206 -4.37 3.79 3.94
N PRO A 207 -3.94 4.92 4.53
CA PRO A 207 -4.39 6.23 4.08
C PRO A 207 -4.09 6.48 2.59
N LEU A 208 -2.88 6.11 2.15
CA LEU A 208 -2.45 6.30 0.76
C LEU A 208 -3.09 5.29 -0.21
N ALA A 209 -3.54 4.14 0.31
CA ALA A 209 -4.32 3.14 -0.44
C ALA A 209 -5.79 3.55 -0.61
N THR A 210 -6.25 4.61 0.08
CA THR A 210 -7.61 5.16 -0.08
C THR A 210 -7.70 5.93 -1.39
N ALA A 211 -7.78 5.18 -2.51
CA ALA A 211 -7.68 5.67 -3.87
C ALA A 211 -8.83 5.15 -4.74
N ASN A 212 -9.09 5.81 -5.88
CA ASN A 212 -10.07 5.34 -6.86
C ASN A 212 -9.55 4.11 -7.63
N ILE A 213 -8.24 4.10 -7.91
CA ILE A 213 -7.52 2.97 -8.50
C ILE A 213 -6.34 2.66 -7.61
N LEU A 214 -6.15 1.39 -7.28
CA LEU A 214 -4.98 0.91 -6.58
C LEU A 214 -4.18 0.02 -7.54
N LEU A 215 -3.01 0.51 -7.93
CA LEU A 215 -2.03 -0.23 -8.72
C LEU A 215 -1.00 -0.86 -7.80
N SER A 216 -0.39 -1.95 -8.23
CA SER A 216 0.77 -2.52 -7.56
C SER A 216 1.85 -2.86 -8.56
N VAL A 217 3.08 -2.49 -8.28
CA VAL A 217 4.20 -3.05 -9.03
C VAL A 217 4.35 -4.54 -8.70
N ARG A 218 4.91 -5.34 -9.60
CA ARG A 218 5.04 -6.80 -9.43
C ARG A 218 5.70 -7.23 -8.11
N GLN A 219 6.61 -6.43 -7.60
CA GLN A 219 7.31 -6.68 -6.32
C GLN A 219 6.65 -5.95 -5.14
N GLY A 220 5.53 -5.28 -5.35
CA GLY A 220 4.76 -4.65 -4.29
C GLY A 220 4.12 -5.69 -3.38
N VAL A 221 4.08 -5.39 -2.10
CA VAL A 221 3.38 -6.20 -1.09
C VAL A 221 2.48 -5.31 -0.26
N PHE A 222 1.27 -5.77 0.01
CA PHE A 222 0.32 -4.97 0.79
C PHE A 222 -0.48 -5.85 1.74
N ASN A 223 -0.66 -5.39 2.97
CA ASN A 223 -1.63 -5.98 3.90
C ASN A 223 -1.96 -5.00 5.03
N THR A 224 -3.12 -5.19 5.64
CA THR A 224 -3.56 -4.41 6.81
C THR A 224 -2.70 -4.60 8.04
N ILE A 225 -1.93 -5.68 8.10
CA ILE A 225 -0.99 -5.96 9.17
C ILE A 225 0.32 -6.49 8.61
N HIS A 226 1.45 -6.00 9.14
CA HIS A 226 2.75 -6.55 8.79
C HIS A 226 2.86 -8.01 9.32
N PRO A 227 3.41 -8.97 8.54
CA PRO A 227 3.51 -10.38 8.95
C PRO A 227 4.16 -10.61 10.32
N LYS A 228 5.20 -9.82 10.66
CA LYS A 228 5.82 -9.85 12.00
C LYS A 228 4.85 -9.42 13.11
N GLY A 229 4.01 -8.42 12.83
CA GLY A 229 2.95 -7.99 13.75
C GLY A 229 1.91 -9.09 13.95
N LEU A 230 1.49 -9.72 12.86
CA LEU A 230 0.55 -10.83 12.90
C LEU A 230 1.09 -12.01 13.71
N SER A 231 2.33 -12.44 13.51
CA SER A 231 2.93 -13.52 14.28
C SER A 231 3.01 -13.20 15.76
N ASN A 232 3.27 -11.94 16.14
CA ASN A 232 3.27 -11.49 17.53
C ASN A 232 1.88 -11.55 18.18
N ILE A 233 0.82 -11.19 17.46
CA ILE A 233 -0.57 -11.29 17.94
C ILE A 233 -0.97 -12.77 18.02
N ALA A 234 -0.57 -13.55 17.04
CA ALA A 234 -0.89 -14.96 16.91
C ALA A 234 0.09 -15.90 17.63
N ARG A 235 0.90 -15.42 18.58
CA ARG A 235 1.93 -16.21 19.33
C ARG A 235 1.42 -17.53 19.86
N LYS A 236 0.19 -17.59 20.34
CA LYS A 236 -0.43 -18.82 20.86
C LYS A 236 -0.60 -19.94 19.82
N TYR A 237 -0.41 -19.65 18.54
CA TYR A 237 -0.50 -20.59 17.43
C TYR A 237 0.86 -21.08 16.96
N ASP A 238 1.94 -20.55 17.54
CA ASP A 238 3.34 -20.92 17.25
C ASP A 238 3.68 -20.80 15.74
N LEU A 239 3.26 -19.68 15.14
CA LEU A 239 3.52 -19.36 13.74
C LEU A 239 4.68 -18.39 13.63
N SER A 240 5.66 -18.74 12.81
CA SER A 240 6.69 -17.80 12.37
C SER A 240 6.07 -16.66 11.55
N TRP A 241 6.75 -15.54 11.46
CA TRP A 241 6.29 -14.44 10.62
C TRP A 241 6.34 -14.80 9.12
N GLN A 242 7.27 -15.68 8.72
CA GLN A 242 7.38 -16.18 7.35
C GLN A 242 6.16 -17.03 6.97
N GLU A 243 5.78 -17.96 7.84
CA GLU A 243 4.55 -18.74 7.67
C GLU A 243 3.32 -17.84 7.62
N SER A 244 3.28 -16.82 8.49
CA SER A 244 2.21 -15.84 8.49
C SER A 244 2.14 -15.08 7.16
N ALA A 245 3.28 -14.60 6.62
CA ALA A 245 3.33 -13.88 5.35
C ALA A 245 2.79 -14.71 4.18
N LYS A 246 3.26 -15.95 4.04
CA LYS A 246 2.78 -16.86 2.98
C LYS A 246 1.30 -17.20 3.14
N HIS A 247 0.85 -17.32 4.39
CA HIS A 247 -0.51 -17.76 4.67
C HIS A 247 -1.55 -16.68 4.35
N ILE A 248 -1.26 -15.42 4.69
CA ILE A 248 -2.17 -14.30 4.39
C ILE A 248 -2.09 -13.84 2.93
N GLY A 249 -1.04 -14.20 2.20
CA GLY A 249 -0.85 -13.82 0.81
C GLY A 249 -0.66 -12.31 0.65
N VAL A 250 0.59 -11.83 0.67
CA VAL A 250 0.88 -10.38 0.63
C VAL A 250 1.33 -9.88 -0.73
N SER A 251 1.52 -10.77 -1.71
CA SER A 251 2.00 -10.40 -3.03
C SER A 251 0.98 -9.58 -3.83
N ALA A 252 1.49 -8.78 -4.75
CA ALA A 252 0.65 -8.03 -5.70
C ALA A 252 -0.34 -8.95 -6.46
N TYR A 253 0.08 -10.15 -6.83
CA TYR A 253 -0.75 -11.12 -7.54
C TYR A 253 -1.90 -11.67 -6.68
N GLU A 254 -1.62 -11.99 -5.42
CA GLU A 254 -2.64 -12.46 -4.47
C GLU A 254 -3.64 -11.35 -4.15
N LEU A 255 -3.19 -10.10 -4.01
CA LEU A 255 -4.05 -8.93 -3.85
C LEU A 255 -4.97 -8.73 -5.06
N GLN A 256 -4.42 -8.85 -6.27
CA GLN A 256 -5.20 -8.73 -7.49
C GLN A 256 -6.23 -9.85 -7.60
N SER A 257 -5.85 -11.10 -7.33
CA SER A 257 -6.78 -12.24 -7.38
C SER A 257 -7.92 -12.11 -6.38
N GLN A 258 -7.69 -11.39 -5.27
CA GLN A 258 -8.70 -11.01 -4.28
C GLN A 258 -9.46 -9.72 -4.68
N GLY A 259 -9.08 -9.08 -5.77
CA GLY A 259 -9.70 -7.87 -6.32
C GLY A 259 -9.36 -6.60 -5.56
N TYR A 260 -8.23 -6.52 -4.83
CA TYR A 260 -7.81 -5.32 -4.09
C TYR A 260 -6.99 -4.34 -4.92
N SER A 261 -6.24 -4.82 -5.90
CA SER A 261 -5.36 -3.98 -6.73
C SER A 261 -5.31 -4.47 -8.17
N THR A 262 -4.66 -3.70 -9.03
CA THR A 262 -4.28 -4.08 -10.39
C THR A 262 -2.75 -4.15 -10.47
N VAL A 263 -2.19 -5.21 -11.04
CA VAL A 263 -0.74 -5.46 -11.14
C VAL A 263 -0.23 -5.05 -12.51
N SER A 264 0.91 -4.38 -12.53
CA SER A 264 1.60 -3.98 -13.76
C SER A 264 3.07 -4.38 -13.75
#